data_cac0d187cd1ab932efcabed4492717a8
#
_entry.id   cac0d187cd1ab932efcabed4492717a8
#
_cell.length_a   1.000
_cell.length_b   1.000
_cell.length_c   1.000
_cell.angle_alpha   90.00
_cell.angle_beta   90.00
_cell.angle_gamma   90.00
#
_symmetry.space_group_name_H-M   'P 1'
#
loop_
_entity.id
_entity.type
_entity.pdbx_description
1 polymer ?
#
loop_
_entity_poly.entity_id
_entity_poly.type
_entity_poly.pdbx_seq_one_letter_code
_entity_poly.pdbx_strand_id
1 'polypeptide(L)'
;MPFTFSHAAAAWPFRKTRLEMPALLIGCFAPDLPYFMFDRTRAFIGHTLLGAFIFDLPVSLVVLWLFYAYQKQPLSTLLPKGIRMRLKQGRDDYSFWPPSHLALIVVSILIGTATHILWDSFTHTFYWPYRHWSFLSHVVHVPAAGNMPMEKVLQYASSVFGLVFVAIWIWSWYRATKPVESSVAKPYTPAQIRVITIVAPAVALIGGVIRAFVNLGVPKIEIRPIMYFAVDWGITATTLLWLGLLICGAIFRSRSGVVQRVRA
;
A
#
# COMPACT_ATOMS: atom_id res chain seq x y z
N MET A 1 -14.17 -0.76 -3.65
CA MET A 1 -12.86 -0.70 -4.33
C MET A 1 -12.26 -2.09 -4.36
N PRO A 2 -11.50 -2.43 -5.40
CA PRO A 2 -10.55 -3.53 -5.30
C PRO A 2 -9.65 -3.32 -4.08
N PHE A 3 -9.08 -4.39 -3.55
CA PHE A 3 -8.18 -4.26 -2.40
C PHE A 3 -6.95 -3.43 -2.81
N THR A 4 -6.64 -2.37 -2.06
CA THR A 4 -5.62 -1.36 -2.42
C THR A 4 -4.30 -1.97 -2.91
N PHE A 5 -3.80 -3.01 -2.21
CA PHE A 5 -2.54 -3.66 -2.60
C PHE A 5 -2.62 -4.45 -3.91
N SER A 6 -3.81 -4.77 -4.42
CA SER A 6 -3.96 -5.42 -5.73
C SER A 6 -3.60 -4.50 -6.89
N HIS A 7 -3.73 -3.18 -6.70
CA HIS A 7 -3.34 -2.18 -7.70
C HIS A 7 -1.83 -2.16 -7.98
N ALA A 8 -1.00 -2.72 -7.08
CA ALA A 8 0.44 -2.89 -7.34
C ALA A 8 0.71 -3.74 -8.59
N ALA A 9 -0.23 -4.62 -9.00
CA ALA A 9 -0.11 -5.40 -10.22
C ALA A 9 0.03 -4.52 -11.47
N ALA A 10 -0.58 -3.33 -11.48
CA ALA A 10 -0.50 -2.37 -12.58
C ALA A 10 0.91 -1.77 -12.76
N ALA A 11 1.79 -1.88 -11.78
CA ALA A 11 3.17 -1.42 -11.89
C ALA A 11 4.06 -2.40 -12.69
N TRP A 12 3.66 -3.66 -12.82
CA TRP A 12 4.49 -4.70 -13.45
C TRP A 12 4.88 -4.42 -14.92
N PRO A 13 4.02 -3.88 -15.81
CA PRO A 13 4.42 -3.55 -17.18
C PRO A 13 5.58 -2.55 -17.23
N PHE A 14 5.66 -1.67 -16.25
CA PHE A 14 6.65 -0.59 -16.19
C PHE A 14 8.00 -0.99 -15.56
N ARG A 15 8.15 -2.24 -15.07
CA ARG A 15 9.34 -2.72 -14.35
C ARG A 15 10.66 -2.64 -15.14
N LYS A 16 10.59 -2.54 -16.46
CA LYS A 16 11.75 -2.41 -17.35
C LYS A 16 11.92 -1.00 -17.92
N THR A 17 11.07 -0.06 -17.51
CA THR A 17 11.18 1.35 -17.91
C THR A 17 12.15 2.10 -17.01
N ARG A 18 12.33 3.40 -17.28
CA ARG A 18 13.12 4.31 -16.43
C ARG A 18 12.33 4.82 -15.22
N LEU A 19 11.03 4.50 -15.11
CA LEU A 19 10.20 4.98 -14.01
C LEU A 19 10.73 4.51 -12.66
N GLU A 20 10.59 5.37 -11.67
CA GLU A 20 10.93 5.08 -10.28
C GLU A 20 9.89 4.13 -9.68
N MET A 21 10.24 2.85 -9.55
CA MET A 21 9.31 1.81 -9.12
C MET A 21 8.68 2.07 -7.74
N PRO A 22 9.41 2.50 -6.69
CA PRO A 22 8.79 2.86 -5.41
C PRO A 22 7.77 3.98 -5.54
N ALA A 23 8.08 5.02 -6.32
CA ALA A 23 7.18 6.14 -6.57
C ALA A 23 5.92 5.69 -7.36
N LEU A 24 6.11 4.84 -8.36
CA LEU A 24 5.01 4.25 -9.14
C LEU A 24 4.08 3.42 -8.25
N LEU A 25 4.63 2.57 -7.38
CA LEU A 25 3.84 1.76 -6.44
C LEU A 25 3.06 2.62 -5.45
N ILE A 26 3.68 3.68 -4.90
CA ILE A 26 2.98 4.62 -4.02
C ILE A 26 1.84 5.30 -4.79
N GLY A 27 2.08 5.71 -6.04
CA GLY A 27 1.04 6.24 -6.93
C GLY A 27 -0.12 5.27 -7.14
N CYS A 28 0.16 3.97 -7.31
CA CYS A 28 -0.89 2.94 -7.40
C CYS A 28 -1.76 2.83 -6.12
N PHE A 29 -1.29 3.33 -4.98
CA PHE A 29 -2.04 3.31 -3.71
C PHE A 29 -2.60 4.68 -3.34
N ALA A 30 -2.11 5.75 -3.97
CA ALA A 30 -2.38 7.12 -3.59
C ALA A 30 -3.87 7.49 -3.51
N PRO A 31 -4.74 7.13 -4.48
CA PRO A 31 -6.15 7.44 -4.41
C PRO A 31 -6.87 6.84 -3.20
N ASP A 32 -6.34 5.76 -2.65
CA ASP A 32 -6.87 5.06 -1.48
C ASP A 32 -6.31 5.59 -0.15
N LEU A 33 -5.24 6.39 -0.16
CA LEU A 33 -4.64 6.93 1.07
C LEU A 33 -5.63 7.67 1.97
N PRO A 34 -6.64 8.41 1.43
CA PRO A 34 -7.67 9.02 2.26
C PRO A 34 -8.42 8.04 3.17
N TYR A 35 -8.59 6.76 2.76
CA TYR A 35 -9.22 5.75 3.62
C TYR A 35 -8.37 5.42 4.86
N PHE A 36 -7.06 5.52 4.74
CA PHE A 36 -6.11 5.29 5.83
C PHE A 36 -5.89 6.53 6.71
N MET A 37 -6.07 7.74 6.14
CA MET A 37 -5.82 9.02 6.80
C MET A 37 -7.08 9.63 7.43
N PHE A 38 -8.24 9.44 6.78
CA PHE A 38 -9.51 10.04 7.14
C PHE A 38 -10.61 8.99 7.17
N ASP A 39 -11.78 9.35 7.66
CA ASP A 39 -12.95 8.50 7.58
C ASP A 39 -13.45 8.36 6.12
N ARG A 40 -14.18 7.27 5.83
CA ARG A 40 -14.69 6.85 4.51
C ARG A 40 -15.34 7.96 3.67
N THR A 41 -15.92 8.97 4.31
CA THR A 41 -16.63 10.08 3.65
C THR A 41 -15.73 11.02 2.85
N ARG A 42 -14.41 11.03 3.09
CA ARG A 42 -13.44 11.92 2.42
C ARG A 42 -12.57 11.25 1.37
N ALA A 43 -12.76 9.97 1.12
CA ALA A 43 -11.96 9.19 0.17
C ALA A 43 -12.14 9.61 -1.30
N PHE A 44 -13.20 10.35 -1.60
CA PHE A 44 -13.53 10.77 -2.96
C PHE A 44 -12.50 11.68 -3.62
N ILE A 45 -11.75 12.47 -2.85
CA ILE A 45 -10.81 13.43 -3.41
C ILE A 45 -9.71 12.75 -4.24
N GLY A 46 -9.15 11.65 -3.76
CA GLY A 46 -8.09 10.91 -4.45
C GLY A 46 -8.55 10.25 -5.75
N HIS A 47 -9.85 10.04 -5.94
CA HIS A 47 -10.39 9.36 -7.13
C HIS A 47 -10.84 10.34 -8.23
N THR A 48 -10.32 11.57 -8.21
CA THR A 48 -10.62 12.59 -9.22
C THR A 48 -9.34 13.05 -9.93
N LEU A 49 -9.49 13.53 -11.17
CA LEU A 49 -8.34 14.07 -11.91
C LEU A 49 -7.69 15.25 -11.16
N LEU A 50 -8.50 16.15 -10.60
CA LEU A 50 -7.99 17.26 -9.79
C LEU A 50 -7.30 16.74 -8.52
N GLY A 51 -7.89 15.76 -7.84
CA GLY A 51 -7.34 15.12 -6.65
C GLY A 51 -5.98 14.47 -6.89
N ALA A 52 -5.77 13.90 -8.09
CA ALA A 52 -4.48 13.33 -8.47
C ALA A 52 -3.32 14.34 -8.34
N PHE A 53 -3.56 15.61 -8.65
CA PHE A 53 -2.54 16.68 -8.57
C PHE A 53 -2.50 17.36 -7.20
N ILE A 54 -3.66 17.68 -6.60
CA ILE A 54 -3.70 18.52 -5.39
C ILE A 54 -3.64 17.70 -4.10
N PHE A 55 -3.90 16.38 -4.15
CA PHE A 55 -3.89 15.49 -3.00
C PHE A 55 -2.94 14.31 -3.21
N ASP A 56 -3.16 13.46 -4.21
CA ASP A 56 -2.42 12.21 -4.36
C ASP A 56 -0.92 12.45 -4.58
N LEU A 57 -0.56 13.37 -5.47
CA LEU A 57 0.83 13.70 -5.75
C LEU A 57 1.57 14.24 -4.51
N PRO A 58 1.12 15.31 -3.82
CA PRO A 58 1.84 15.83 -2.66
C PRO A 58 1.87 14.84 -1.50
N VAL A 59 0.78 14.10 -1.24
CA VAL A 59 0.77 13.07 -0.18
C VAL A 59 1.72 11.93 -0.54
N SER A 60 1.77 11.49 -1.79
CA SER A 60 2.70 10.45 -2.25
C SER A 60 4.15 10.86 -2.08
N LEU A 61 4.51 12.11 -2.37
CA LEU A 61 5.86 12.64 -2.14
C LEU A 61 6.24 12.60 -0.66
N VAL A 62 5.30 13.00 0.22
CA VAL A 62 5.50 12.93 1.68
C VAL A 62 5.64 11.47 2.14
N VAL A 63 4.77 10.57 1.71
CA VAL A 63 4.82 9.14 2.06
C VAL A 63 6.12 8.52 1.57
N LEU A 64 6.56 8.83 0.36
CA LEU A 64 7.83 8.35 -0.20
C LEU A 64 9.02 8.84 0.65
N TRP A 65 9.02 10.12 1.02
CA TRP A 65 10.05 10.69 1.90
C TRP A 65 10.05 10.01 3.27
N LEU A 66 8.89 9.87 3.93
CA LEU A 66 8.75 9.22 5.23
C LEU A 66 9.21 7.76 5.18
N PHE A 67 8.88 7.05 4.10
CA PHE A 67 9.30 5.67 3.89
C PHE A 67 10.82 5.54 3.90
N TYR A 68 11.50 6.33 3.09
CA TYR A 68 12.97 6.27 3.03
C TYR A 68 13.65 6.86 4.27
N ALA A 69 13.07 7.91 4.83
CA ALA A 69 13.64 8.55 6.02
C ALA A 69 13.54 7.67 7.28
N TYR A 70 12.40 6.98 7.47
CA TYR A 70 12.10 6.36 8.76
C TYR A 70 11.62 4.92 8.71
N GLN A 71 10.97 4.47 7.62
CA GLN A 71 10.28 3.18 7.60
C GLN A 71 11.04 2.05 6.91
N LYS A 72 11.86 2.33 5.92
CA LYS A 72 12.59 1.32 5.14
C LYS A 72 13.32 0.32 6.03
N GLN A 73 14.02 0.79 7.06
CA GLN A 73 14.78 -0.08 7.96
C GLN A 73 13.89 -0.90 8.91
N PRO A 74 12.96 -0.29 9.70
CA PRO A 74 12.08 -1.09 10.56
C PRO A 74 11.24 -2.07 9.74
N LEU A 75 10.71 -1.67 8.59
CA LEU A 75 9.97 -2.57 7.71
C LEU A 75 10.84 -3.76 7.24
N SER A 76 12.11 -3.51 6.91
CA SER A 76 13.03 -4.58 6.52
C SER A 76 13.24 -5.61 7.63
N THR A 77 13.13 -5.22 8.91
CA THR A 77 13.28 -6.17 10.04
C THR A 77 12.09 -7.12 10.19
N LEU A 78 10.90 -6.72 9.69
CA LEU A 78 9.72 -7.59 9.64
C LEU A 78 9.87 -8.70 8.59
N LEU A 79 10.72 -8.50 7.60
CA LEU A 79 10.86 -9.43 6.49
C LEU A 79 11.71 -10.66 6.88
N PRO A 80 11.35 -11.85 6.41
CA PRO A 80 12.16 -13.05 6.58
C PRO A 80 13.59 -12.86 6.07
N LYS A 81 14.57 -13.52 6.73
CA LYS A 81 16.00 -13.41 6.39
C LYS A 81 16.26 -13.60 4.90
N GLY A 82 15.61 -14.61 4.28
CA GLY A 82 15.76 -14.90 2.85
C GLY A 82 15.37 -13.74 1.93
N ILE A 83 14.34 -12.97 2.27
CA ILE A 83 13.92 -11.78 1.51
C ILE A 83 14.92 -10.64 1.76
N ARG A 84 15.28 -10.38 3.02
CA ARG A 84 16.24 -9.31 3.38
C ARG A 84 17.58 -9.45 2.66
N MET A 85 18.10 -10.68 2.54
CA MET A 85 19.36 -10.96 1.84
C MET A 85 19.29 -10.72 0.33
N ARG A 86 18.08 -10.59 -0.24
CA ARG A 86 17.84 -10.32 -1.66
C ARG A 86 17.49 -8.86 -1.96
N LEU A 87 17.02 -8.13 -0.96
CA LEU A 87 16.82 -6.70 -1.10
C LEU A 87 18.20 -6.06 -1.26
N LYS A 88 18.46 -5.43 -2.42
CA LYS A 88 19.69 -4.68 -2.64
C LYS A 88 19.82 -3.67 -1.51
N GLN A 89 20.86 -3.82 -0.70
CA GLN A 89 21.26 -2.82 0.27
C GLN A 89 21.96 -1.65 -0.45
N GLY A 90 21.37 -1.19 -1.53
CA GLY A 90 21.89 -0.11 -2.31
C GLY A 90 21.06 1.13 -2.11
N ARG A 91 21.72 2.18 -1.65
CA ARG A 91 21.23 3.54 -1.40
C ARG A 91 20.27 3.64 -0.22
N ASP A 92 20.89 3.72 0.94
CA ASP A 92 20.25 4.35 2.11
C ASP A 92 20.01 5.85 1.85
N ASP A 93 20.66 6.41 0.82
CA ASP A 93 20.52 7.81 0.39
C ASP A 93 19.52 7.89 -0.78
N TYR A 94 18.23 7.87 -0.48
CA TYR A 94 17.22 8.27 -1.45
C TYR A 94 17.21 9.79 -1.56
N SER A 95 17.39 10.29 -2.76
CA SER A 95 17.42 11.73 -3.02
C SER A 95 16.34 12.11 -4.03
N PHE A 96 15.65 13.20 -3.76
CA PHE A 96 14.77 13.85 -4.74
C PHE A 96 15.54 14.72 -5.75
N TRP A 97 16.83 14.87 -5.54
CA TRP A 97 17.72 15.64 -6.40
C TRP A 97 18.52 14.73 -7.33
N PRO A 98 18.87 15.11 -8.57
CA PRO A 98 18.62 16.40 -9.22
C PRO A 98 17.14 16.59 -9.68
N PRO A 99 16.78 17.78 -10.19
CA PRO A 99 15.41 18.07 -10.66
C PRO A 99 14.88 17.07 -11.69
N SER A 100 15.73 16.52 -12.52
CA SER A 100 15.38 15.46 -13.48
C SER A 100 14.91 14.18 -12.77
N HIS A 101 15.51 13.83 -11.63
CA HIS A 101 15.07 12.68 -10.82
C HIS A 101 13.74 12.97 -10.12
N LEU A 102 13.56 14.18 -9.58
CA LEU A 102 12.27 14.61 -9.03
C LEU A 102 11.16 14.58 -10.10
N ALA A 103 11.44 15.04 -11.31
CA ALA A 103 10.48 14.96 -12.42
C ALA A 103 10.10 13.50 -12.73
N LEU A 104 11.08 12.59 -12.70
CA LEU A 104 10.84 11.16 -12.90
C LEU A 104 9.98 10.56 -11.77
N ILE A 105 10.21 10.93 -10.51
CA ILE A 105 9.39 10.55 -9.36
C ILE A 105 7.95 11.04 -9.54
N VAL A 106 7.75 12.31 -9.89
CA VAL A 106 6.44 12.92 -10.13
C VAL A 106 5.69 12.18 -11.24
N VAL A 107 6.34 11.95 -12.38
CA VAL A 107 5.74 11.21 -13.50
C VAL A 107 5.38 9.78 -13.07
N SER A 108 6.24 9.12 -12.31
CA SER A 108 5.97 7.76 -11.82
C SER A 108 4.76 7.71 -10.90
N ILE A 109 4.64 8.65 -9.96
CA ILE A 109 3.46 8.77 -9.08
C ILE A 109 2.19 8.98 -9.91
N LEU A 110 2.20 9.94 -10.84
CA LEU A 110 1.02 10.27 -11.65
C LEU A 110 0.59 9.09 -12.55
N ILE A 111 1.53 8.34 -13.11
CA ILE A 111 1.21 7.12 -13.87
C ILE A 111 0.58 6.07 -12.95
N GLY A 112 1.15 5.83 -11.77
CA GLY A 112 0.57 4.92 -10.78
C GLY A 112 -0.87 5.32 -10.40
N THR A 113 -1.07 6.59 -10.05
CA THR A 113 -2.40 7.16 -9.75
C THR A 113 -3.38 6.99 -10.92
N ALA A 114 -2.92 7.27 -12.14
CA ALA A 114 -3.76 7.10 -13.34
C ALA A 114 -4.17 5.64 -13.57
N THR A 115 -3.28 4.67 -13.35
CA THR A 115 -3.62 3.24 -13.47
C THR A 115 -4.66 2.81 -12.44
N HIS A 116 -4.56 3.33 -11.19
CA HIS A 116 -5.54 3.07 -10.14
C HIS A 116 -6.92 3.64 -10.51
N ILE A 117 -6.99 4.94 -10.82
CA ILE A 117 -8.25 5.62 -11.17
C ILE A 117 -8.89 4.97 -12.40
N LEU A 118 -8.07 4.62 -13.40
CA LEU A 118 -8.56 3.94 -14.60
C LEU A 118 -9.21 2.60 -14.24
N TRP A 119 -8.57 1.79 -13.43
CA TRP A 119 -9.12 0.49 -13.03
C TRP A 119 -10.39 0.66 -12.21
N ASP A 120 -10.38 1.56 -11.24
CA ASP A 120 -11.52 1.83 -10.37
C ASP A 120 -12.71 2.40 -11.14
N SER A 121 -12.49 3.03 -12.28
CA SER A 121 -13.57 3.51 -13.11
C SER A 121 -14.53 2.42 -13.60
N PHE A 122 -14.07 1.18 -13.65
CA PHE A 122 -14.91 0.01 -14.03
C PHE A 122 -15.53 -0.71 -12.82
N THR A 123 -15.09 -0.41 -11.61
CA THR A 123 -15.51 -1.11 -10.40
C THR A 123 -16.30 -0.23 -9.43
N HIS A 124 -16.65 1.00 -9.83
CA HIS A 124 -17.39 1.94 -9.01
C HIS A 124 -18.53 2.61 -9.77
N THR A 125 -19.66 2.75 -9.08
CA THR A 125 -20.93 3.22 -9.66
C THR A 125 -20.95 4.71 -10.01
N PHE A 126 -20.07 5.52 -9.46
CA PHE A 126 -20.03 6.97 -9.70
C PHE A 126 -19.26 7.38 -10.95
N TYR A 127 -18.47 6.48 -11.53
CA TYR A 127 -17.71 6.76 -12.74
C TYR A 127 -18.54 6.65 -14.01
N TRP A 128 -18.05 7.31 -15.05
CA TRP A 128 -18.69 7.34 -16.37
C TRP A 128 -18.94 5.95 -16.98
N PRO A 129 -18.01 4.97 -16.95
CA PRO A 129 -18.26 3.65 -17.54
C PRO A 129 -19.47 2.94 -16.94
N TYR A 130 -19.65 2.98 -15.62
CA TYR A 130 -20.81 2.37 -14.97
C TYR A 130 -22.14 2.96 -15.45
N ARG A 131 -22.17 4.28 -15.66
CA ARG A 131 -23.39 4.98 -16.07
C ARG A 131 -23.77 4.76 -17.51
N HIS A 132 -22.81 4.40 -18.38
CA HIS A 132 -23.01 4.31 -19.83
C HIS A 132 -22.90 2.89 -20.37
N TRP A 133 -22.29 1.96 -19.64
CA TRP A 133 -22.15 0.57 -20.05
C TRP A 133 -23.06 -0.34 -19.22
N SER A 134 -24.21 -0.71 -19.79
CA SER A 134 -25.21 -1.57 -19.13
C SER A 134 -24.65 -2.90 -18.65
N PHE A 135 -23.57 -3.39 -19.29
CA PHE A 135 -22.84 -4.57 -18.83
C PHE A 135 -22.37 -4.46 -17.38
N LEU A 136 -21.88 -3.29 -16.94
CA LEU A 136 -21.37 -3.09 -15.58
C LEU A 136 -22.48 -3.09 -14.50
N SER A 137 -23.66 -2.64 -14.87
CA SER A 137 -24.86 -2.64 -14.00
C SER A 137 -25.65 -3.95 -14.07
N HIS A 138 -25.37 -4.83 -15.05
CA HIS A 138 -26.04 -6.11 -15.19
C HIS A 138 -25.86 -6.97 -13.95
N VAL A 139 -26.99 -7.48 -13.42
CA VAL A 139 -26.97 -8.32 -12.21
C VAL A 139 -26.77 -9.78 -12.62
N VAL A 140 -25.78 -10.41 -12.04
CA VAL A 140 -25.47 -11.83 -12.23
C VAL A 140 -25.60 -12.58 -10.92
N HIS A 141 -25.97 -13.87 -11.02
CA HIS A 141 -25.98 -14.75 -9.86
C HIS A 141 -24.59 -15.37 -9.68
N VAL A 142 -23.97 -15.09 -8.53
CA VAL A 142 -22.67 -15.67 -8.16
C VAL A 142 -22.90 -16.74 -7.10
N PRO A 143 -22.52 -18.02 -7.33
CA PRO A 143 -22.65 -19.07 -6.33
C PRO A 143 -22.04 -18.65 -4.98
N ALA A 144 -22.73 -18.91 -3.89
CA ALA A 144 -22.38 -18.56 -2.51
C ALA A 144 -22.38 -17.05 -2.16
N ALA A 145 -22.41 -16.14 -3.14
CA ALA A 145 -22.44 -14.69 -2.89
C ALA A 145 -23.79 -14.01 -3.24
N GLY A 146 -24.67 -14.75 -3.98
CA GLY A 146 -25.99 -14.27 -4.37
C GLY A 146 -25.94 -13.35 -5.60
N ASN A 147 -27.01 -12.58 -5.76
CA ASN A 147 -27.15 -11.65 -6.90
C ASN A 147 -26.32 -10.37 -6.64
N MET A 148 -25.49 -10.00 -7.60
CA MET A 148 -24.69 -8.77 -7.54
C MET A 148 -24.45 -8.19 -8.93
N PRO A 149 -24.28 -6.87 -9.07
CA PRO A 149 -23.94 -6.27 -10.35
C PRO A 149 -22.52 -6.63 -10.79
N MET A 150 -22.29 -6.66 -12.10
CA MET A 150 -21.01 -7.07 -12.69
C MET A 150 -19.83 -6.22 -12.19
N GLU A 151 -20.04 -4.93 -11.91
CA GLU A 151 -19.00 -4.07 -11.34
C GLU A 151 -18.47 -4.61 -10.00
N LYS A 152 -19.33 -5.24 -9.17
CA LYS A 152 -18.91 -5.88 -7.92
C LYS A 152 -18.17 -7.19 -8.19
N VAL A 153 -18.59 -7.95 -9.19
CA VAL A 153 -17.87 -9.15 -9.60
C VAL A 153 -16.46 -8.78 -10.05
N LEU A 154 -16.32 -7.73 -10.90
CA LEU A 154 -15.01 -7.23 -11.33
C LEU A 154 -14.18 -6.72 -10.14
N GLN A 155 -14.79 -6.03 -9.19
CA GLN A 155 -14.13 -5.53 -7.99
C GLN A 155 -13.50 -6.67 -7.17
N TYR A 156 -14.27 -7.72 -6.89
CA TYR A 156 -13.76 -8.86 -6.10
C TYR A 156 -12.78 -9.72 -6.90
N ALA A 157 -13.10 -10.01 -8.15
CA ALA A 157 -12.23 -10.80 -9.01
C ALA A 157 -10.86 -10.14 -9.21
N SER A 158 -10.84 -8.82 -9.44
CA SER A 158 -9.59 -8.08 -9.61
C SER A 158 -8.79 -7.95 -8.32
N SER A 159 -9.46 -7.92 -7.15
CA SER A 159 -8.76 -7.98 -5.85
C SER A 159 -7.98 -9.28 -5.71
N VAL A 160 -8.64 -10.41 -5.98
CA VAL A 160 -7.99 -11.74 -5.90
C VAL A 160 -6.91 -11.87 -6.97
N PHE A 161 -7.25 -11.56 -8.24
CA PHE A 161 -6.30 -11.65 -9.35
C PHE A 161 -5.06 -10.78 -9.10
N GLY A 162 -5.24 -9.52 -8.71
CA GLY A 162 -4.15 -8.59 -8.47
C GLY A 162 -3.24 -9.06 -7.33
N LEU A 163 -3.80 -9.55 -6.22
CA LEU A 163 -3.00 -10.08 -5.11
C LEU A 163 -2.22 -11.34 -5.51
N VAL A 164 -2.86 -12.28 -6.20
CA VAL A 164 -2.20 -13.50 -6.71
C VAL A 164 -1.08 -13.12 -7.68
N PHE A 165 -1.36 -12.18 -8.59
CA PHE A 165 -0.34 -11.70 -9.53
C PHE A 165 0.86 -11.06 -8.82
N VAL A 166 0.63 -10.19 -7.84
CA VAL A 166 1.70 -9.57 -7.03
C VAL A 166 2.48 -10.64 -6.27
N ALA A 167 1.81 -11.63 -5.69
CA ALA A 167 2.48 -12.74 -5.01
C ALA A 167 3.38 -13.55 -5.96
N ILE A 168 2.90 -13.87 -7.16
CA ILE A 168 3.68 -14.54 -8.21
C ILE A 168 4.86 -13.66 -8.64
N TRP A 169 4.67 -12.35 -8.80
CA TRP A 169 5.74 -11.43 -9.15
C TRP A 169 6.83 -11.38 -8.07
N ILE A 170 6.44 -11.25 -6.79
CA ILE A 170 7.38 -11.29 -5.66
C ILE A 170 8.10 -12.64 -5.60
N TRP A 171 7.39 -13.74 -5.80
CA TRP A 171 7.98 -15.09 -5.83
C TRP A 171 8.98 -15.26 -6.96
N SER A 172 8.64 -14.81 -8.17
CA SER A 172 9.52 -14.86 -9.33
C SER A 172 10.78 -14.01 -9.10
N TRP A 173 10.63 -12.82 -8.53
CA TRP A 173 11.74 -11.98 -8.12
C TRP A 173 12.62 -12.68 -7.07
N TYR A 174 12.01 -13.27 -6.05
CA TYR A 174 12.73 -14.00 -5.00
C TYR A 174 13.55 -15.15 -5.56
N ARG A 175 13.00 -15.90 -6.52
CA ARG A 175 13.69 -17.03 -7.19
C ARG A 175 14.82 -16.54 -8.10
N ALA A 176 14.64 -15.44 -8.80
CA ALA A 176 15.63 -14.90 -9.75
C ALA A 176 16.76 -14.12 -9.06
N THR A 177 16.54 -13.59 -7.87
CA THR A 177 17.53 -12.75 -7.18
C THR A 177 18.39 -13.60 -6.24
N LYS A 178 19.72 -13.54 -6.44
CA LYS A 178 20.66 -14.25 -5.54
C LYS A 178 20.72 -13.52 -4.18
N PRO A 179 20.78 -14.28 -3.07
CA PRO A 179 20.99 -13.68 -1.75
C PRO A 179 22.41 -13.08 -1.69
N VAL A 180 22.51 -11.91 -1.09
CA VAL A 180 23.81 -11.26 -0.81
C VAL A 180 24.01 -11.30 0.69
N GLU A 181 25.09 -11.94 1.15
CA GLU A 181 25.47 -11.84 2.56
C GLU A 181 25.93 -10.40 2.84
N SER A 182 25.19 -9.74 3.67
CA SER A 182 25.50 -8.38 4.06
C SER A 182 26.20 -8.40 5.41
N SER A 183 27.36 -7.84 5.45
CA SER A 183 28.12 -7.52 6.67
C SER A 183 27.56 -6.32 7.43
N VAL A 184 26.40 -5.80 7.03
CA VAL A 184 25.80 -4.63 7.67
C VAL A 184 25.47 -4.95 9.10
N ALA A 185 26.09 -4.21 10.01
CA ALA A 185 25.78 -4.21 11.42
C ALA A 185 24.27 -4.16 11.62
N LYS A 186 23.74 -4.99 12.51
CA LYS A 186 22.31 -4.99 12.84
C LYS A 186 21.94 -3.59 13.30
N PRO A 187 21.11 -2.83 12.54
CA PRO A 187 20.84 -1.42 12.87
C PRO A 187 20.10 -1.26 14.19
N TYR A 188 19.56 -2.36 14.73
CA TYR A 188 18.72 -2.38 15.93
C TYR A 188 19.22 -3.39 16.96
N THR A 189 19.07 -3.03 18.24
CA THR A 189 19.30 -3.93 19.37
C THR A 189 18.24 -5.04 19.41
N PRO A 190 18.49 -6.16 20.13
CA PRO A 190 17.49 -7.23 20.26
C PRO A 190 16.15 -6.75 20.85
N ALA A 191 16.17 -5.79 21.76
CA ALA A 191 14.97 -5.18 22.33
C ALA A 191 14.19 -4.38 21.27
N GLN A 192 14.88 -3.56 20.47
CA GLN A 192 14.27 -2.80 19.38
C GLN A 192 13.69 -3.73 18.30
N ILE A 193 14.38 -4.81 17.97
CA ILE A 193 13.85 -5.83 17.04
C ILE A 193 12.55 -6.41 17.58
N ARG A 194 12.48 -6.76 18.88
CA ARG A 194 11.24 -7.27 19.49
C ARG A 194 10.10 -6.26 19.42
N VAL A 195 10.38 -4.97 19.65
CA VAL A 195 9.36 -3.91 19.52
C VAL A 195 8.83 -3.86 18.09
N ILE A 196 9.70 -3.87 17.09
CA ILE A 196 9.30 -3.80 15.66
C ILE A 196 8.54 -5.06 15.24
N THR A 197 8.99 -6.26 15.66
CA THR A 197 8.47 -7.53 15.12
C THR A 197 7.30 -8.10 15.91
N ILE A 198 7.10 -7.69 17.16
CA ILE A 198 6.05 -8.21 18.02
C ILE A 198 5.13 -7.10 18.50
N VAL A 199 5.68 -6.08 19.17
CA VAL A 199 4.84 -5.07 19.84
C VAL A 199 4.06 -4.23 18.82
N ALA A 200 4.75 -3.68 17.82
CA ALA A 200 4.08 -2.83 16.83
C ALA A 200 2.99 -3.58 16.02
N PRO A 201 3.22 -4.79 15.50
CA PRO A 201 2.16 -5.58 14.87
C PRO A 201 1.03 -5.95 15.84
N ALA A 202 1.34 -6.35 17.08
CA ALA A 202 0.32 -6.68 18.07
C ALA A 202 -0.59 -5.48 18.38
N VAL A 203 0.00 -4.32 18.63
CA VAL A 203 -0.76 -3.07 18.86
C VAL A 203 -1.64 -2.72 17.64
N ALA A 204 -1.09 -2.88 16.43
CA ALA A 204 -1.83 -2.62 15.20
C ALA A 204 -3.03 -3.56 15.03
N LEU A 205 -2.83 -4.86 15.23
CA LEU A 205 -3.89 -5.87 15.10
C LEU A 205 -4.98 -5.69 16.16
N ILE A 206 -4.59 -5.51 17.43
CA ILE A 206 -5.52 -5.31 18.56
C ILE A 206 -6.27 -3.99 18.38
N GLY A 207 -5.57 -2.90 18.07
CA GLY A 207 -6.19 -1.60 17.83
C GLY A 207 -7.20 -1.63 16.68
N GLY A 208 -6.87 -2.35 15.61
CA GLY A 208 -7.81 -2.58 14.50
C GLY A 208 -9.07 -3.33 14.93
N VAL A 209 -8.93 -4.41 15.73
CA VAL A 209 -10.07 -5.16 16.26
C VAL A 209 -10.94 -4.27 17.15
N ILE A 210 -10.34 -3.54 18.10
CA ILE A 210 -11.07 -2.63 18.99
C ILE A 210 -11.88 -1.62 18.18
N ARG A 211 -11.24 -0.98 17.19
CA ARG A 211 -11.94 0.02 16.37
C ARG A 211 -13.08 -0.60 15.56
N ALA A 212 -12.87 -1.76 14.96
CA ALA A 212 -13.91 -2.43 14.19
C ALA A 212 -15.13 -2.76 15.07
N PHE A 213 -14.91 -3.19 16.32
CA PHE A 213 -16.00 -3.37 17.29
C PHE A 213 -16.69 -2.06 17.68
N VAL A 214 -15.93 -0.98 17.86
CA VAL A 214 -16.51 0.33 18.19
C VAL A 214 -17.36 0.88 17.06
N ASN A 215 -16.91 0.72 15.81
CA ASN A 215 -17.59 1.27 14.64
C ASN A 215 -18.79 0.44 14.18
N LEU A 216 -18.70 -0.89 14.26
CA LEU A 216 -19.64 -1.82 13.62
C LEU A 216 -20.37 -2.73 14.63
N GLY A 217 -19.93 -2.76 15.89
CA GLY A 217 -20.41 -3.73 16.88
C GLY A 217 -19.94 -5.15 16.56
N VAL A 218 -20.58 -6.14 17.23
CA VAL A 218 -20.33 -7.56 16.96
C VAL A 218 -20.92 -7.93 15.60
N PRO A 219 -20.12 -8.42 14.64
CA PRO A 219 -20.63 -8.75 13.33
C PRO A 219 -21.59 -9.96 13.44
N LYS A 220 -22.74 -9.87 12.77
CA LYS A 220 -23.58 -11.04 12.56
C LYS A 220 -22.79 -12.09 11.78
N ILE A 221 -23.11 -13.38 12.02
CA ILE A 221 -22.46 -14.50 11.32
C ILE A 221 -23.04 -14.62 9.90
N GLU A 222 -22.80 -13.60 9.10
CA GLU A 222 -23.16 -13.47 7.71
C GLU A 222 -21.95 -12.92 6.94
N ILE A 223 -21.82 -13.28 5.67
CA ILE A 223 -20.65 -12.90 4.86
C ILE A 223 -20.45 -11.38 4.80
N ARG A 224 -21.51 -10.61 4.56
CA ARG A 224 -21.40 -9.13 4.40
C ARG A 224 -20.94 -8.41 5.67
N PRO A 225 -21.55 -8.60 6.85
CA PRO A 225 -21.06 -7.99 8.09
C PRO A 225 -19.63 -8.38 8.42
N ILE A 226 -19.25 -9.64 8.22
CA ILE A 226 -17.88 -10.11 8.44
C ILE A 226 -16.89 -9.42 7.49
N MET A 227 -17.26 -9.26 6.21
CA MET A 227 -16.42 -8.53 5.24
C MET A 227 -16.25 -7.06 5.63
N TYR A 228 -17.31 -6.36 6.05
CA TYR A 228 -17.19 -4.97 6.50
C TYR A 228 -16.30 -4.84 7.72
N PHE A 229 -16.45 -5.76 8.68
CA PHE A 229 -15.61 -5.83 9.88
C PHE A 229 -14.15 -6.06 9.50
N ALA A 230 -13.88 -7.02 8.62
CA ALA A 230 -12.53 -7.33 8.17
C ALA A 230 -11.86 -6.16 7.41
N VAL A 231 -12.62 -5.42 6.61
CA VAL A 231 -12.14 -4.22 5.90
C VAL A 231 -11.79 -3.11 6.90
N ASP A 232 -12.69 -2.79 7.84
CA ASP A 232 -12.45 -1.74 8.84
C ASP A 232 -11.26 -2.09 9.75
N TRP A 233 -11.19 -3.34 10.20
CA TRP A 233 -10.06 -3.88 10.93
C TRP A 233 -8.76 -3.76 10.12
N GLY A 234 -8.75 -4.21 8.86
CA GLY A 234 -7.56 -4.22 8.00
C GLY A 234 -7.03 -2.81 7.71
N ILE A 235 -7.93 -1.85 7.42
CA ILE A 235 -7.55 -0.45 7.22
C ILE A 235 -6.88 0.09 8.50
N THR A 236 -7.51 -0.09 9.65
CA THR A 236 -7.00 0.42 10.93
C THR A 236 -5.68 -0.26 11.32
N ALA A 237 -5.61 -1.58 11.21
CA ALA A 237 -4.38 -2.32 11.53
C ALA A 237 -3.22 -1.89 10.62
N THR A 238 -3.45 -1.70 9.32
CA THR A 238 -2.45 -1.21 8.38
C THR A 238 -1.98 0.19 8.76
N THR A 239 -2.90 1.10 9.07
CA THR A 239 -2.58 2.48 9.48
C THR A 239 -1.77 2.51 10.77
N LEU A 240 -2.18 1.76 11.80
CA LEU A 240 -1.48 1.69 13.07
C LEU A 240 -0.10 1.04 12.94
N LEU A 241 0.04 0.01 12.10
CA LEU A 241 1.34 -0.60 11.82
C LEU A 241 2.25 0.40 11.11
N TRP A 242 1.73 1.12 10.10
CA TRP A 242 2.48 2.14 9.38
C TRP A 242 2.98 3.24 10.31
N LEU A 243 2.11 3.78 11.18
CA LEU A 243 2.46 4.79 12.18
C LEU A 243 3.44 4.23 13.22
N GLY A 244 3.21 3.01 13.71
CA GLY A 244 4.11 2.36 14.69
C GLY A 244 5.52 2.17 14.14
N LEU A 245 5.66 1.74 12.89
CA LEU A 245 6.95 1.61 12.22
C LEU A 245 7.62 2.98 11.99
N LEU A 246 6.84 4.00 11.67
CA LEU A 246 7.33 5.38 11.53
C LEU A 246 7.90 5.90 12.85
N ILE A 247 7.16 5.73 13.94
CA ILE A 247 7.59 6.13 15.29
C ILE A 247 8.86 5.35 15.71
N CYS A 248 8.88 4.03 15.52
CA CYS A 248 10.07 3.22 15.77
C CYS A 248 11.27 3.70 14.98
N GLY A 249 11.10 3.97 13.69
CA GLY A 249 12.16 4.48 12.84
C GLY A 249 12.69 5.84 13.30
N ALA A 250 11.80 6.76 13.67
CA ALA A 250 12.18 8.09 14.16
C ALA A 250 12.96 8.00 15.51
N ILE A 251 12.43 7.25 16.47
CA ILE A 251 13.04 7.12 17.81
C ILE A 251 14.38 6.38 17.73
N PHE A 252 14.42 5.27 17.00
CA PHE A 252 15.61 4.41 16.98
C PHE A 252 16.75 5.03 16.18
N ARG A 253 16.40 5.79 15.12
CA ARG A 253 17.39 6.55 14.34
C ARG A 253 18.06 7.64 15.17
N SER A 254 17.30 8.38 15.99
CA SER A 254 17.86 9.45 16.84
C SER A 254 18.87 8.92 17.88
N ARG A 255 18.71 7.66 18.32
CA ARG A 255 19.57 7.01 19.32
C ARG A 255 20.82 6.35 18.75
N SER A 256 20.82 6.00 17.46
CA SER A 256 21.93 5.26 16.85
C SER A 256 23.02 6.13 16.22
N GLY A 257 22.86 7.44 16.18
CA GLY A 257 23.81 8.38 15.55
C GLY A 257 24.00 8.15 14.05
N VAL A 258 23.32 7.18 13.46
CA VAL A 258 23.36 6.85 12.02
C VAL A 258 22.50 7.85 11.27
N VAL A 259 23.10 8.95 10.89
CA VAL A 259 22.47 9.95 10.02
C VAL A 259 22.43 9.38 8.59
N GLN A 260 21.36 8.67 8.24
CA GLN A 260 21.02 8.50 6.84
C GLN A 260 20.56 9.86 6.31
N ARG A 261 21.40 10.49 5.49
CA ARG A 261 21.07 11.78 4.88
C ARG A 261 20.11 11.52 3.73
N VAL A 262 18.82 11.76 3.95
CA VAL A 262 17.91 12.08 2.84
C VAL A 262 18.30 13.49 2.40
N ARG A 263 19.03 13.60 1.30
CA ARG A 263 19.36 14.92 0.72
C ARG A 263 18.10 15.43 0.02
N ALA A 264 17.59 16.53 0.52
CA ALA A 264 16.53 17.32 -0.14
C ALA A 264 17.03 17.90 -1.45
#